data_f334edaefa91c94b36ce3520c04bac24
#
_entry.id   f334edaefa91c94b36ce3520c04bac24
#
_cell.length_a   1.000
_cell.length_b   1.000
_cell.length_c   1.000
_cell.angle_alpha   90.00
_cell.angle_beta   90.00
_cell.angle_gamma   90.00
#
_symmetry.space_group_name_H-M   'P 1'
#
loop_
_entity.id
_entity.type
_entity.pdbx_description
1 polymer ?
#
loop_
_entity_poly.entity_id
_entity_poly.type
_entity_poly.pdbx_seq_one_letter_code
_entity_poly.pdbx_strand_id
1 'polypeptide(L)'
;VHKAKDFLAAKGYSLIMKLTDFKAAELLDAINTMSRIHVKCLLVVMDTEENMSDQLISAMHRSGLPIMLITSKYYPLLEFDCIHLDEYSGIIMGVQHLQKRGYQRIACISDRISLSRVTVFKQAMKLQGMKVDPQLICVGPERAESGGYLRTKELLSLENPPDAVFCCYDQMAIGAIHALRESGLRIPEDMAVMGFDNLTSSKYIEGGITTIANPYEDMLSVAVNILTKRTKNPQMSQQQIALRPNLVVRHTT
;
A
#
# COMPACT_ATOMS: atom_id res chain seq x y z
N VAL A 1 9.72 -10.25 0.37
CA VAL A 1 11.07 -10.45 -0.18
C VAL A 1 11.35 -11.93 -0.37
N HIS A 2 11.23 -12.81 0.66
CA HIS A 2 11.57 -14.24 0.53
C HIS A 2 10.83 -14.93 -0.61
N LYS A 3 9.49 -14.81 -0.68
CA LYS A 3 8.68 -15.38 -1.78
C LYS A 3 9.10 -14.88 -3.16
N ALA A 4 9.51 -13.61 -3.28
CA ALA A 4 10.01 -13.04 -4.53
C ALA A 4 11.33 -13.69 -4.95
N LYS A 5 12.25 -13.88 -4.00
CA LYS A 5 13.52 -14.56 -4.24
C LYS A 5 13.31 -15.99 -4.74
N ASP A 6 12.46 -16.76 -4.05
CA ASP A 6 12.21 -18.16 -4.39
C ASP A 6 11.52 -18.29 -5.76
N PHE A 7 10.56 -17.41 -6.05
CA PHE A 7 9.87 -17.38 -7.34
C PHE A 7 10.83 -17.05 -8.51
N LEU A 8 11.75 -16.08 -8.32
CA LEU A 8 12.74 -15.71 -9.32
C LEU A 8 13.80 -16.80 -9.49
N ALA A 9 14.27 -17.41 -8.39
CA ALA A 9 15.24 -18.50 -8.44
C ALA A 9 14.70 -19.69 -9.24
N ALA A 10 13.43 -20.07 -9.08
CA ALA A 10 12.76 -21.11 -9.86
C ALA A 10 12.74 -20.83 -11.38
N LYS A 11 12.88 -19.54 -11.77
CA LYS A 11 12.96 -19.11 -13.18
C LYS A 11 14.40 -18.82 -13.65
N GLY A 12 15.42 -19.14 -12.83
CA GLY A 12 16.83 -18.92 -13.15
C GLY A 12 17.30 -17.48 -13.00
N TYR A 13 16.60 -16.66 -12.23
CA TYR A 13 16.98 -15.27 -11.94
C TYR A 13 17.46 -15.10 -10.50
N SER A 14 18.42 -14.20 -10.30
CA SER A 14 18.84 -13.71 -8.99
C SER A 14 18.21 -12.35 -8.72
N LEU A 15 17.76 -12.12 -7.48
CA LEU A 15 17.22 -10.85 -7.03
C LEU A 15 18.30 -10.00 -6.37
N ILE A 16 18.51 -8.79 -6.88
CA ILE A 16 19.25 -7.72 -6.22
C ILE A 16 18.23 -6.67 -5.81
N MET A 17 18.24 -6.26 -4.54
CA MET A 17 17.30 -5.27 -4.01
C MET A 17 18.04 -4.07 -3.44
N LYS A 18 17.55 -2.87 -3.74
CA LYS A 18 18.00 -1.62 -3.15
C LYS A 18 16.78 -0.90 -2.56
N LEU A 19 16.84 -0.58 -1.28
CA LEU A 19 15.82 0.22 -0.60
C LEU A 19 16.16 1.70 -0.83
N THR A 20 15.13 2.50 -1.13
CA THR A 20 15.28 3.92 -1.47
C THR A 20 14.41 4.82 -0.59
N ASP A 21 13.72 4.24 0.39
CA ASP A 21 12.82 4.95 1.33
C ASP A 21 11.90 5.99 0.65
N PHE A 22 11.51 5.69 -0.60
CA PHE A 22 10.71 6.57 -1.46
C PHE A 22 11.36 7.94 -1.73
N LYS A 23 12.69 8.08 -1.60
CA LYS A 23 13.41 9.31 -1.91
C LYS A 23 13.87 9.31 -3.37
N ALA A 24 13.50 10.36 -4.11
CA ALA A 24 13.81 10.47 -5.55
C ALA A 24 15.31 10.38 -5.86
N ALA A 25 16.17 11.01 -5.04
CA ALA A 25 17.62 10.98 -5.23
C ALA A 25 18.21 9.56 -5.04
N GLU A 26 17.72 8.82 -4.05
CA GLU A 26 18.15 7.44 -3.79
C GLU A 26 17.66 6.48 -4.89
N LEU A 27 16.46 6.72 -5.41
CA LEU A 27 15.92 5.94 -6.53
C LEU A 27 16.74 6.18 -7.81
N LEU A 28 17.10 7.43 -8.09
CA LEU A 28 17.96 7.78 -9.22
C LEU A 28 19.33 7.11 -9.12
N ASP A 29 19.96 7.15 -7.94
CA ASP A 29 21.24 6.45 -7.70
C ASP A 29 21.10 4.93 -7.82
N ALA A 30 19.96 4.36 -7.35
CA ALA A 30 19.68 2.94 -7.51
C ALA A 30 19.62 2.52 -8.98
N ILE A 31 18.89 3.26 -9.82
CA ILE A 31 18.79 2.96 -11.26
C ILE A 31 20.15 3.03 -11.92
N ASN A 32 20.93 4.09 -11.66
CA ASN A 32 22.28 4.24 -12.20
C ASN A 32 23.22 3.12 -11.75
N THR A 33 23.12 2.70 -10.49
CA THR A 33 23.93 1.60 -9.96
C THR A 33 23.56 0.27 -10.61
N MET A 34 22.26 -0.06 -10.68
CA MET A 34 21.79 -1.31 -11.28
C MET A 34 22.13 -1.39 -12.77
N SER A 35 22.06 -0.27 -13.48
CA SER A 35 22.48 -0.19 -14.88
C SER A 35 23.97 -0.53 -15.05
N ARG A 36 24.85 -0.03 -14.18
CA ARG A 36 26.30 -0.29 -14.22
C ARG A 36 26.67 -1.74 -13.93
N ILE A 37 25.96 -2.42 -13.06
CA ILE A 37 26.21 -3.85 -12.77
C ILE A 37 25.52 -4.82 -13.73
N HIS A 38 24.93 -4.29 -14.82
CA HIS A 38 24.39 -5.07 -15.93
C HIS A 38 23.26 -6.03 -15.52
N VAL A 39 22.33 -5.57 -14.68
CA VAL A 39 21.11 -6.36 -14.40
C VAL A 39 20.29 -6.56 -15.68
N LYS A 40 19.51 -7.62 -15.75
CA LYS A 40 18.70 -7.94 -16.94
C LYS A 40 17.48 -7.05 -17.12
N CYS A 41 16.88 -6.61 -16.01
CA CYS A 41 15.69 -5.75 -15.99
C CYS A 41 15.55 -5.11 -14.61
N LEU A 42 14.68 -4.11 -14.52
CA LEU A 42 14.36 -3.41 -13.29
C LEU A 42 12.87 -3.56 -12.95
N LEU A 43 12.60 -3.83 -11.68
CA LEU A 43 11.29 -3.68 -11.08
C LEU A 43 11.35 -2.50 -10.11
N VAL A 44 10.65 -1.41 -10.41
CA VAL A 44 10.70 -0.16 -9.65
C VAL A 44 9.35 0.05 -8.96
N VAL A 45 9.36 0.09 -7.64
CA VAL A 45 8.17 0.39 -6.84
C VAL A 45 8.15 1.88 -6.52
N MET A 46 7.09 2.57 -6.90
CA MET A 46 6.92 4.01 -6.76
C MET A 46 5.55 4.32 -6.16
N ASP A 47 5.52 5.11 -5.11
CA ASP A 47 4.26 5.42 -4.41
C ASP A 47 3.90 6.92 -4.40
N THR A 48 4.85 7.82 -4.71
CA THR A 48 4.63 9.26 -4.66
C THR A 48 4.82 9.93 -6.02
N GLU A 49 4.00 10.98 -6.31
CA GLU A 49 4.14 11.80 -7.51
C GLU A 49 5.48 12.53 -7.56
N GLU A 50 6.02 12.91 -6.40
CA GLU A 50 7.32 13.58 -6.27
C GLU A 50 8.48 12.75 -6.83
N ASN A 51 8.31 11.43 -6.91
CA ASN A 51 9.32 10.53 -7.45
C ASN A 51 9.34 10.47 -8.99
N MET A 52 8.36 11.05 -9.69
CA MET A 52 8.29 11.07 -11.16
C MET A 52 8.91 12.32 -11.78
N SER A 53 10.13 12.65 -11.39
CA SER A 53 10.87 13.77 -12.00
C SER A 53 11.37 13.43 -13.42
N ASP A 54 11.50 14.45 -14.26
CA ASP A 54 12.09 14.30 -15.61
C ASP A 54 13.49 13.68 -15.57
N GLN A 55 14.24 13.95 -14.50
CA GLN A 55 15.57 13.35 -14.29
C GLN A 55 15.49 11.84 -14.11
N LEU A 56 14.51 11.35 -13.34
CA LEU A 56 14.29 9.93 -13.11
C LEU A 56 13.84 9.23 -14.39
N ILE A 57 12.85 9.81 -15.10
CA ILE A 57 12.37 9.30 -16.39
C ILE A 57 13.53 9.21 -17.38
N SER A 58 14.33 10.27 -17.49
CA SER A 58 15.51 10.30 -18.34
C SER A 58 16.57 9.26 -17.94
N ALA A 59 16.77 8.99 -16.66
CA ALA A 59 17.69 7.96 -16.19
C ALA A 59 17.17 6.55 -16.53
N MET A 60 15.88 6.30 -16.38
CA MET A 60 15.24 5.06 -16.79
C MET A 60 15.42 4.81 -18.29
N HIS A 61 15.18 5.79 -19.14
CA HIS A 61 15.41 5.68 -20.59
C HIS A 61 16.88 5.44 -20.93
N ARG A 62 17.80 6.22 -20.34
CA ARG A 62 19.24 6.04 -20.58
C ARG A 62 19.78 4.69 -20.12
N SER A 63 19.13 4.03 -19.16
CA SER A 63 19.55 2.71 -18.71
C SER A 63 19.49 1.66 -19.81
N GLY A 64 18.60 1.82 -20.79
CA GLY A 64 18.33 0.84 -21.85
C GLY A 64 17.77 -0.49 -21.35
N LEU A 65 17.45 -0.59 -20.06
CA LEU A 65 16.95 -1.82 -19.44
C LEU A 65 15.42 -1.95 -19.59
N PRO A 66 14.89 -3.16 -19.75
CA PRO A 66 13.48 -3.41 -19.51
C PRO A 66 13.07 -3.00 -18.10
N ILE A 67 12.08 -2.11 -18.00
CA ILE A 67 11.60 -1.58 -16.72
C ILE A 67 10.12 -1.90 -16.55
N MET A 68 9.75 -2.40 -15.38
CA MET A 68 8.38 -2.51 -14.90
C MET A 68 8.21 -1.57 -13.71
N LEU A 69 7.25 -0.67 -13.80
CA LEU A 69 6.84 0.17 -12.70
C LEU A 69 5.71 -0.49 -11.93
N ILE A 70 5.75 -0.36 -10.61
CA ILE A 70 4.64 -0.71 -9.72
C ILE A 70 4.20 0.56 -9.02
N THR A 71 2.94 0.92 -9.18
CA THR A 71 2.38 2.19 -8.69
C THR A 71 1.03 1.96 -8.03
N SER A 72 0.67 2.83 -7.10
CA SER A 72 -0.70 2.92 -6.55
C SER A 72 -1.61 3.83 -7.39
N LYS A 73 -1.04 4.58 -8.34
CA LYS A 73 -1.76 5.50 -9.24
C LYS A 73 -1.54 5.12 -10.70
N TYR A 74 -2.55 5.39 -11.51
CA TYR A 74 -2.46 5.25 -12.96
C TYR A 74 -1.74 6.46 -13.57
N TYR A 75 -0.68 6.21 -14.35
CA TYR A 75 0.08 7.23 -15.07
C TYR A 75 0.00 6.97 -16.58
N PRO A 76 -0.98 7.57 -17.28
CA PRO A 76 -1.24 7.26 -18.70
C PRO A 76 -0.14 7.69 -19.66
N LEU A 77 0.74 8.59 -19.26
CA LEU A 77 1.81 9.16 -20.12
C LEU A 77 3.17 8.47 -19.95
N LEU A 78 3.27 7.41 -19.16
CA LEU A 78 4.53 6.69 -18.97
C LEU A 78 4.77 5.70 -20.11
N GLU A 79 5.96 5.75 -20.69
CA GLU A 79 6.41 4.84 -21.76
C GLU A 79 6.98 3.52 -21.23
N PHE A 80 6.74 3.20 -19.96
CA PHE A 80 7.23 1.96 -19.32
C PHE A 80 6.07 0.99 -19.09
N ASP A 81 6.39 -0.30 -19.05
CA ASP A 81 5.44 -1.30 -18.54
C ASP A 81 5.08 -0.96 -17.10
N CYS A 82 3.80 -1.04 -16.75
CA CYS A 82 3.31 -0.64 -15.43
C CYS A 82 2.29 -1.63 -14.89
N ILE A 83 2.41 -1.95 -13.61
CA ILE A 83 1.36 -2.58 -12.82
C ILE A 83 0.83 -1.55 -11.85
N HIS A 84 -0.46 -1.28 -11.97
CA HIS A 84 -1.20 -0.38 -11.10
C HIS A 84 -1.98 -1.18 -10.07
N LEU A 85 -1.75 -0.90 -8.78
CA LEU A 85 -2.55 -1.44 -7.69
C LEU A 85 -3.79 -0.54 -7.50
N ASP A 86 -4.98 -1.10 -7.72
CA ASP A 86 -6.24 -0.37 -7.61
C ASP A 86 -6.64 -0.18 -6.13
N GLU A 87 -5.80 0.56 -5.39
CA GLU A 87 -6.05 0.87 -3.97
C GLU A 87 -7.35 1.64 -3.77
N TYR A 88 -7.78 2.39 -4.80
CA TYR A 88 -9.06 3.10 -4.79
C TYR A 88 -10.24 2.15 -4.55
N SER A 89 -10.35 1.11 -5.38
CA SER A 89 -11.39 0.08 -5.20
C SER A 89 -11.28 -0.63 -3.85
N GLY A 90 -10.04 -0.88 -3.39
CA GLY A 90 -9.80 -1.52 -2.09
C GLY A 90 -10.33 -0.70 -0.92
N ILE A 91 -10.02 0.59 -0.89
CA ILE A 91 -10.47 1.48 0.19
C ILE A 91 -11.99 1.65 0.17
N ILE A 92 -12.60 1.77 -1.02
CA ILE A 92 -14.06 1.78 -1.14
C ILE A 92 -14.67 0.51 -0.55
N MET A 93 -14.15 -0.68 -0.89
CA MET A 93 -14.63 -1.95 -0.31
C MET A 93 -14.51 -1.95 1.21
N GLY A 94 -13.42 -1.42 1.76
CA GLY A 94 -13.21 -1.31 3.21
C GLY A 94 -14.23 -0.44 3.90
N VAL A 95 -14.46 0.77 3.38
CA VAL A 95 -15.47 1.70 3.91
C VAL A 95 -16.88 1.12 3.79
N GLN A 96 -17.21 0.50 2.66
CA GLN A 96 -18.50 -0.17 2.48
C GLN A 96 -18.70 -1.33 3.46
N HIS A 97 -17.65 -2.09 3.74
CA HIS A 97 -17.69 -3.16 4.73
C HIS A 97 -18.01 -2.60 6.12
N LEU A 98 -17.28 -1.58 6.57
CA LEU A 98 -17.49 -0.96 7.88
C LEU A 98 -18.93 -0.39 7.99
N GLN A 99 -19.41 0.30 6.96
CA GLN A 99 -20.78 0.80 6.91
C GLN A 99 -21.82 -0.32 6.99
N LYS A 100 -21.67 -1.41 6.24
CA LYS A 100 -22.57 -2.57 6.27
C LYS A 100 -22.58 -3.28 7.63
N ARG A 101 -21.49 -3.21 8.38
CA ARG A 101 -21.38 -3.71 9.76
C ARG A 101 -22.06 -2.78 10.77
N GLY A 102 -22.51 -1.60 10.36
CA GLY A 102 -23.25 -0.65 11.19
C GLY A 102 -22.43 0.48 11.80
N TYR A 103 -21.11 0.54 11.52
CA TYR A 103 -20.25 1.61 12.03
C TYR A 103 -20.60 2.95 11.37
N GLN A 104 -20.70 4.01 12.19
CA GLN A 104 -21.17 5.34 11.78
C GLN A 104 -20.06 6.41 11.86
N ARG A 105 -19.19 6.33 12.86
CA ARG A 105 -18.11 7.28 13.11
C ARG A 105 -16.75 6.65 12.82
N ILE A 106 -16.41 6.54 11.55
CA ILE A 106 -15.18 5.87 11.13
C ILE A 106 -14.03 6.87 11.09
N ALA A 107 -12.98 6.63 11.89
CA ALA A 107 -11.73 7.37 11.82
C ALA A 107 -10.79 6.79 10.76
N CYS A 108 -9.86 7.64 10.26
CA CYS A 108 -8.77 7.22 9.40
C CYS A 108 -7.44 7.59 10.05
N ILE A 109 -6.56 6.60 10.24
CA ILE A 109 -5.20 6.79 10.74
C ILE A 109 -4.19 6.60 9.62
N SER A 110 -3.27 7.56 9.47
CA SER A 110 -2.25 7.55 8.42
C SER A 110 -0.96 8.24 8.84
N ASP A 111 0.08 8.03 8.04
CA ASP A 111 1.30 8.83 8.05
C ASP A 111 1.34 9.81 6.85
N ARG A 112 2.41 10.60 6.77
CA ARG A 112 2.58 11.60 5.69
C ARG A 112 2.87 10.96 4.33
N ILE A 113 3.32 9.71 4.28
CA ILE A 113 3.62 9.00 3.02
C ILE A 113 2.32 8.49 2.38
N SER A 114 1.36 8.05 3.19
CA SER A 114 0.12 7.42 2.72
C SER A 114 -1.06 8.40 2.55
N LEU A 115 -0.79 9.70 2.29
CA LEU A 115 -1.83 10.73 2.13
C LEU A 115 -2.79 10.46 0.96
N SER A 116 -2.35 9.77 -0.07
CA SER A 116 -3.21 9.31 -1.16
C SER A 116 -4.35 8.43 -0.65
N ARG A 117 -4.06 7.49 0.26
CA ARG A 117 -5.07 6.62 0.89
C ARG A 117 -6.07 7.41 1.74
N VAL A 118 -5.61 8.45 2.44
CA VAL A 118 -6.50 9.37 3.19
C VAL A 118 -7.47 10.10 2.26
N THR A 119 -6.97 10.57 1.12
CA THR A 119 -7.79 11.24 0.12
C THR A 119 -8.87 10.31 -0.42
N VAL A 120 -8.49 9.07 -0.77
CA VAL A 120 -9.42 8.04 -1.26
C VAL A 120 -10.42 7.65 -0.17
N PHE A 121 -9.98 7.51 1.10
CA PHE A 121 -10.87 7.23 2.22
C PHE A 121 -11.97 8.30 2.36
N LYS A 122 -11.59 9.59 2.32
CA LYS A 122 -12.56 10.70 2.36
C LYS A 122 -13.55 10.64 1.19
N GLN A 123 -13.10 10.28 0.01
CA GLN A 123 -13.97 10.10 -1.16
C GLN A 123 -14.91 8.90 -0.97
N ALA A 124 -14.39 7.77 -0.48
CA ALA A 124 -15.18 6.58 -0.19
C ALA A 124 -16.28 6.85 0.84
N MET A 125 -15.97 7.57 1.93
CA MET A 125 -16.98 8.01 2.93
C MET A 125 -18.11 8.82 2.27
N LYS A 126 -17.75 9.81 1.45
CA LYS A 126 -18.74 10.64 0.72
C LYS A 126 -19.59 9.82 -0.25
N LEU A 127 -18.98 8.89 -1.00
CA LEU A 127 -19.70 8.01 -1.93
C LEU A 127 -20.71 7.11 -1.21
N GLN A 128 -20.45 6.74 0.05
CA GLN A 128 -21.37 5.98 0.88
C GLN A 128 -22.37 6.86 1.65
N GLY A 129 -22.42 8.17 1.38
CA GLY A 129 -23.30 9.11 2.09
C GLY A 129 -22.92 9.33 3.56
N MET A 130 -21.69 8.96 3.95
CA MET A 130 -21.20 9.09 5.33
C MET A 130 -20.53 10.46 5.54
N LYS A 131 -20.69 11.00 6.77
CA LYS A 131 -20.04 12.27 7.13
C LYS A 131 -18.55 12.07 7.33
N VAL A 132 -17.76 12.91 6.71
CA VAL A 132 -16.31 13.02 6.98
C VAL A 132 -16.12 14.05 8.09
N ASP A 133 -15.78 13.59 9.28
CA ASP A 133 -15.42 14.45 10.42
C ASP A 133 -13.92 14.73 10.40
N PRO A 134 -13.48 16.00 10.27
CA PRO A 134 -12.05 16.32 10.25
C PRO A 134 -11.27 15.86 11.49
N GLN A 135 -11.91 15.80 12.66
CA GLN A 135 -11.30 15.34 13.91
C GLN A 135 -10.98 13.83 13.88
N LEU A 136 -11.64 13.06 13.01
CA LEU A 136 -11.40 11.63 12.84
C LEU A 136 -10.35 11.31 11.76
N ILE A 137 -9.72 12.32 11.16
CA ILE A 137 -8.66 12.14 10.17
C ILE A 137 -7.31 12.43 10.84
N CYS A 138 -6.64 11.39 11.30
CA CYS A 138 -5.41 11.51 12.08
C CYS A 138 -4.19 11.16 11.24
N VAL A 139 -3.41 12.17 10.89
CA VAL A 139 -2.16 12.03 10.13
C VAL A 139 -1.00 12.53 10.96
N GLY A 140 0.01 11.69 11.17
CA GLY A 140 1.18 12.04 11.96
C GLY A 140 2.51 11.76 11.24
N PRO A 141 3.63 12.20 11.83
CA PRO A 141 4.96 11.87 11.31
C PRO A 141 5.40 10.44 11.67
N GLU A 142 4.85 9.89 12.76
CA GLU A 142 5.18 8.54 13.23
C GLU A 142 4.57 7.50 12.29
N ARG A 143 5.36 6.45 12.02
CA ARG A 143 4.98 5.36 11.14
C ARG A 143 4.74 4.07 11.90
N ALA A 144 4.24 3.08 11.18
CA ALA A 144 4.06 1.71 11.67
C ALA A 144 3.24 1.63 12.97
N GLU A 145 3.60 0.75 13.86
CA GLU A 145 2.88 0.48 15.10
C GLU A 145 2.84 1.70 16.02
N SER A 146 3.92 2.47 16.11
CA SER A 146 3.97 3.68 16.94
C SER A 146 2.99 4.76 16.45
N GLY A 147 2.88 4.94 15.14
CA GLY A 147 1.91 5.88 14.55
C GLY A 147 0.47 5.47 14.84
N GLY A 148 0.16 4.18 14.66
CA GLY A 148 -1.16 3.63 14.97
C GLY A 148 -1.53 3.79 16.44
N TYR A 149 -0.61 3.48 17.34
CA TYR A 149 -0.79 3.62 18.79
C TYR A 149 -1.08 5.08 19.18
N LEU A 150 -0.21 6.02 18.81
CA LEU A 150 -0.34 7.42 19.18
C LEU A 150 -1.64 8.04 18.64
N ARG A 151 -1.96 7.83 17.36
CA ARG A 151 -3.19 8.38 16.77
C ARG A 151 -4.44 7.77 17.38
N THR A 152 -4.42 6.50 17.79
CA THR A 152 -5.55 5.89 18.50
C THR A 152 -5.74 6.51 19.88
N LYS A 153 -4.65 6.77 20.63
CA LYS A 153 -4.75 7.47 21.94
C LYS A 153 -5.34 8.88 21.77
N GLU A 154 -4.99 9.59 20.69
CA GLU A 154 -5.61 10.90 20.37
C GLU A 154 -7.11 10.76 20.11
N LEU A 155 -7.52 9.76 19.29
CA LEU A 155 -8.94 9.51 19.02
C LEU A 155 -9.74 9.16 20.28
N LEU A 156 -9.15 8.41 21.22
CA LEU A 156 -9.78 8.05 22.47
C LEU A 156 -9.95 9.24 23.44
N SER A 157 -9.17 10.32 23.26
CA SER A 157 -9.30 11.54 24.07
C SER A 157 -10.40 12.48 23.61
N LEU A 158 -11.05 12.21 22.46
CA LEU A 158 -12.16 13.00 21.96
C LEU A 158 -13.39 12.83 22.86
N GLU A 159 -14.22 13.87 22.98
CA GLU A 159 -15.50 13.80 23.69
C GLU A 159 -16.42 12.71 23.10
N ASN A 160 -16.37 12.54 21.77
CA ASN A 160 -17.10 11.51 21.05
C ASN A 160 -16.12 10.68 20.22
N PRO A 161 -15.54 9.60 20.76
CA PRO A 161 -14.63 8.74 20.02
C PRO A 161 -15.28 8.06 18.81
N PRO A 162 -14.49 7.58 17.82
CA PRO A 162 -15.02 6.78 16.71
C PRO A 162 -15.50 5.40 17.17
N ASP A 163 -16.36 4.76 16.39
CA ASP A 163 -16.80 3.37 16.56
C ASP A 163 -15.97 2.39 15.72
N ALA A 164 -15.22 2.91 14.74
CA ALA A 164 -14.27 2.14 13.94
C ALA A 164 -13.06 2.97 13.51
N VAL A 165 -11.94 2.30 13.31
CA VAL A 165 -10.70 2.90 12.80
C VAL A 165 -10.25 2.18 11.54
N PHE A 166 -10.15 2.92 10.43
CA PHE A 166 -9.49 2.50 9.21
C PHE A 166 -8.01 2.95 9.27
N CYS A 167 -7.11 1.99 9.39
CA CYS A 167 -5.67 2.24 9.36
C CYS A 167 -5.14 2.08 7.94
N CYS A 168 -4.37 3.05 7.47
CA CYS A 168 -3.85 3.05 6.10
C CYS A 168 -2.92 1.88 5.78
N TYR A 169 -2.46 1.12 6.79
CA TYR A 169 -1.79 -0.17 6.64
C TYR A 169 -1.81 -1.00 7.94
N ASP A 170 -1.56 -2.31 7.82
CA ASP A 170 -1.72 -3.28 8.91
C ASP A 170 -0.84 -3.00 10.14
N GLN A 171 0.38 -2.50 9.96
CA GLN A 171 1.24 -2.16 11.09
C GLN A 171 0.62 -1.07 11.98
N MET A 172 -0.02 -0.06 11.36
CA MET A 172 -0.80 0.93 12.13
C MET A 172 -1.99 0.28 12.84
N ALA A 173 -2.66 -0.68 12.20
CA ALA A 173 -3.76 -1.41 12.84
C ALA A 173 -3.28 -2.21 14.06
N ILE A 174 -2.09 -2.80 14.01
CA ILE A 174 -1.47 -3.47 15.16
C ILE A 174 -1.27 -2.48 16.32
N GLY A 175 -0.73 -1.30 16.03
CA GLY A 175 -0.55 -0.25 17.03
C GLY A 175 -1.87 0.26 17.61
N ALA A 176 -2.90 0.43 16.77
CA ALA A 176 -4.25 0.80 17.18
C ALA A 176 -4.86 -0.24 18.14
N ILE A 177 -4.76 -1.53 17.80
CA ILE A 177 -5.23 -2.63 18.65
C ILE A 177 -4.53 -2.60 20.01
N HIS A 178 -3.21 -2.35 20.03
CA HIS A 178 -2.48 -2.24 21.30
C HIS A 178 -3.00 -1.10 22.16
N ALA A 179 -3.20 0.10 21.59
CA ALA A 179 -3.73 1.26 22.32
C ALA A 179 -5.14 1.03 22.87
N LEU A 180 -6.01 0.37 22.10
CA LEU A 180 -7.38 0.03 22.54
C LEU A 180 -7.37 -0.93 23.71
N ARG A 181 -6.57 -2.01 23.64
CA ARG A 181 -6.46 -3.01 24.70
C ARG A 181 -5.90 -2.42 25.98
N GLU A 182 -4.85 -1.59 25.87
CA GLU A 182 -4.29 -0.88 27.02
C GLU A 182 -5.32 0.05 27.68
N SER A 183 -6.26 0.56 26.91
CA SER A 183 -7.38 1.38 27.39
C SER A 183 -8.58 0.56 27.88
N GLY A 184 -8.48 -0.77 27.94
CA GLY A 184 -9.52 -1.68 28.41
C GLY A 184 -10.69 -1.89 27.43
N LEU A 185 -10.54 -1.48 26.16
CA LEU A 185 -11.58 -1.58 25.14
C LEU A 185 -11.52 -2.93 24.40
N ARG A 186 -12.69 -3.48 24.10
CA ARG A 186 -12.87 -4.73 23.34
C ARG A 186 -12.92 -4.43 21.85
N ILE A 187 -12.37 -5.35 21.06
CA ILE A 187 -12.34 -5.28 19.60
C ILE A 187 -13.04 -6.52 19.07
N PRO A 188 -14.09 -6.39 18.26
CA PRO A 188 -14.61 -5.14 17.65
C PRO A 188 -15.74 -4.45 18.46
N GLU A 189 -16.17 -4.96 19.63
CA GLU A 189 -17.42 -4.60 20.32
C GLU A 189 -17.47 -3.13 20.72
N ASP A 190 -16.37 -2.56 21.20
CA ASP A 190 -16.29 -1.15 21.64
C ASP A 190 -15.70 -0.28 20.52
N MET A 191 -14.77 -0.80 19.72
CA MET A 191 -14.22 -0.13 18.54
C MET A 191 -13.64 -1.14 17.56
N ALA A 192 -14.10 -1.09 16.31
CA ALA A 192 -13.57 -1.92 15.23
C ALA A 192 -12.24 -1.38 14.69
N VAL A 193 -11.39 -2.28 14.21
CA VAL A 193 -10.11 -1.92 13.58
C VAL A 193 -9.96 -2.63 12.24
N MET A 194 -9.64 -1.86 11.20
CA MET A 194 -9.38 -2.36 9.86
C MET A 194 -8.01 -1.89 9.38
N GLY A 195 -7.26 -2.79 8.73
CA GLY A 195 -5.96 -2.51 8.15
C GLY A 195 -5.96 -2.51 6.62
N PHE A 196 -4.76 -2.46 6.06
CA PHE A 196 -4.46 -2.52 4.64
C PHE A 196 -3.11 -3.25 4.45
N ASP A 197 -2.94 -4.03 3.37
CA ASP A 197 -1.79 -4.82 2.91
C ASP A 197 -1.83 -6.32 3.22
N ASN A 198 -2.63 -6.80 4.17
CA ASN A 198 -2.71 -8.21 4.58
C ASN A 198 -1.33 -8.82 4.93
N LEU A 199 -0.58 -8.12 5.76
CA LEU A 199 0.72 -8.59 6.24
C LEU A 199 0.58 -9.94 6.96
N THR A 200 1.65 -10.74 6.93
CA THR A 200 1.66 -12.03 7.63
C THR A 200 1.40 -11.87 9.12
N SER A 201 1.94 -10.82 9.75
CA SER A 201 1.73 -10.49 11.17
C SER A 201 0.27 -10.23 11.52
N SER A 202 -0.51 -9.64 10.61
CA SER A 202 -1.93 -9.34 10.88
C SER A 202 -2.80 -10.58 11.06
N LYS A 203 -2.35 -11.75 10.59
CA LYS A 203 -3.04 -13.05 10.78
C LYS A 203 -2.89 -13.62 12.20
N TYR A 204 -1.80 -13.24 12.88
CA TYR A 204 -1.44 -13.78 14.21
C TYR A 204 -1.89 -12.88 15.37
N ILE A 205 -2.46 -11.74 15.09
CA ILE A 205 -3.20 -10.97 16.09
C ILE A 205 -4.45 -11.80 16.44
N GLU A 206 -4.82 -11.87 17.70
CA GLU A 206 -5.95 -12.66 18.20
C GLU A 206 -7.21 -12.44 17.34
N GLY A 207 -7.67 -13.50 16.70
CA GLY A 207 -8.77 -13.48 15.73
C GLY A 207 -8.43 -12.92 14.34
N GLY A 208 -7.23 -12.33 14.16
CA GLY A 208 -6.78 -11.72 12.92
C GLY A 208 -7.38 -10.33 12.63
N ILE A 209 -6.63 -9.50 11.91
CA ILE A 209 -7.05 -8.15 11.51
C ILE A 209 -7.81 -8.23 10.18
N THR A 210 -9.03 -7.65 10.13
CA THR A 210 -9.73 -7.38 8.86
C THR A 210 -8.91 -6.38 8.06
N THR A 211 -8.63 -6.67 6.79
CA THR A 211 -7.69 -5.89 6.00
C THR A 211 -8.00 -5.93 4.50
N ILE A 212 -7.54 -4.93 3.78
CA ILE A 212 -7.50 -4.95 2.32
C ILE A 212 -6.21 -5.63 1.88
N ALA A 213 -6.32 -6.70 1.12
CA ALA A 213 -5.20 -7.51 0.66
C ALA A 213 -4.79 -7.12 -0.76
N ASN A 214 -3.63 -6.48 -0.92
CA ASN A 214 -3.03 -6.30 -2.23
C ASN A 214 -2.55 -7.65 -2.79
N PRO A 215 -2.73 -7.91 -4.10
CA PRO A 215 -2.36 -9.18 -4.74
C PRO A 215 -0.86 -9.23 -5.07
N TYR A 216 0.03 -9.13 -4.06
CA TYR A 216 1.48 -9.03 -4.26
C TYR A 216 2.10 -10.24 -4.98
N GLU A 217 1.54 -11.44 -4.81
CA GLU A 217 2.03 -12.65 -5.49
C GLU A 217 1.70 -12.62 -6.98
N ASP A 218 0.47 -12.23 -7.32
CA ASP A 218 0.04 -12.06 -8.71
C ASP A 218 0.82 -10.94 -9.38
N MET A 219 1.01 -9.83 -8.68
CA MET A 219 1.79 -8.69 -9.14
C MET A 219 3.21 -9.11 -9.53
N LEU A 220 3.90 -9.86 -8.65
CA LEU A 220 5.25 -10.35 -8.93
C LEU A 220 5.27 -11.29 -10.13
N SER A 221 4.30 -12.22 -10.19
CA SER A 221 4.18 -13.18 -11.30
C SER A 221 3.98 -12.47 -12.64
N VAL A 222 3.08 -11.50 -12.68
CA VAL A 222 2.78 -10.67 -13.87
C VAL A 222 4.02 -9.86 -14.27
N ALA A 223 4.66 -9.17 -13.31
CA ALA A 223 5.84 -8.36 -13.57
C ALA A 223 6.98 -9.18 -14.18
N VAL A 224 7.32 -10.32 -13.58
CA VAL A 224 8.42 -11.18 -14.07
C VAL A 224 8.09 -11.77 -15.44
N ASN A 225 6.84 -12.15 -15.68
CA ASN A 225 6.44 -12.69 -16.99
C ASN A 225 6.56 -11.62 -18.10
N ILE A 226 6.14 -10.39 -17.84
CA ILE A 226 6.25 -9.29 -18.81
C ILE A 226 7.72 -8.93 -19.02
N LEU A 227 8.49 -8.71 -17.97
CA LEU A 227 9.91 -8.39 -18.06
C LEU A 227 10.69 -9.46 -18.83
N THR A 228 10.42 -10.75 -18.57
CA THR A 228 11.03 -11.87 -19.31
C THR A 228 10.67 -11.85 -20.79
N LYS A 229 9.43 -11.48 -21.15
CA LYS A 229 9.03 -11.33 -22.56
C LYS A 229 9.70 -10.10 -23.18
N ARG A 230 9.75 -8.98 -22.47
CA ARG A 230 10.37 -7.73 -22.92
C ARG A 230 11.86 -7.90 -23.22
N THR A 231 12.61 -8.65 -22.40
CA THR A 231 14.03 -8.94 -22.66
C THR A 231 14.26 -9.74 -23.95
N LYS A 232 13.28 -10.56 -24.37
CA LYS A 232 13.33 -11.35 -25.61
C LYS A 232 12.77 -10.61 -26.82
N ASN A 233 11.82 -9.73 -26.60
CA ASN A 233 11.17 -8.93 -27.64
C ASN A 233 11.04 -7.47 -27.16
N PRO A 234 12.08 -6.64 -27.33
CA PRO A 234 12.06 -5.24 -26.91
C PRO A 234 10.97 -4.38 -27.56
N GLN A 235 10.51 -4.78 -28.76
CA GLN A 235 9.53 -4.04 -29.55
C GLN A 235 8.06 -4.41 -29.20
N MET A 236 7.82 -5.25 -28.20
CA MET A 236 6.45 -5.55 -27.79
C MET A 236 5.72 -4.28 -27.32
N SER A 237 4.41 -4.22 -27.55
CA SER A 237 3.58 -3.10 -27.08
C SER A 237 3.70 -2.94 -25.57
N GLN A 238 3.63 -1.69 -25.13
CA GLN A 238 3.61 -1.34 -23.71
C GLN A 238 2.45 -2.03 -22.99
N GLN A 239 2.70 -2.48 -21.77
CA GLN A 239 1.71 -3.15 -20.94
C GLN A 239 1.31 -2.26 -19.76
N GLN A 240 0.01 -2.03 -19.61
CA GLN A 240 -0.58 -1.34 -18.48
C GLN A 240 -1.61 -2.27 -17.82
N ILE A 241 -1.35 -2.72 -16.60
CA ILE A 241 -2.16 -3.74 -15.92
C ILE A 241 -2.64 -3.21 -14.59
N ALA A 242 -3.95 -3.22 -14.39
CA ALA A 242 -4.56 -2.92 -13.09
C ALA A 242 -4.81 -4.22 -12.33
N LEU A 243 -4.32 -4.29 -11.09
CA LEU A 243 -4.60 -5.39 -10.17
C LEU A 243 -5.47 -4.87 -9.02
N ARG A 244 -6.57 -5.58 -8.77
CA ARG A 244 -7.52 -5.23 -7.72
C ARG A 244 -7.20 -5.94 -6.42
N PRO A 245 -7.21 -5.23 -5.29
CA PRO A 245 -7.11 -5.85 -3.98
C PRO A 245 -8.42 -6.57 -3.60
N ASN A 246 -8.33 -7.40 -2.57
CA ASN A 246 -9.47 -8.12 -2.00
C ASN A 246 -9.66 -7.72 -0.53
N LEU A 247 -10.92 -7.72 -0.07
CA LEU A 247 -11.23 -7.60 1.35
C LEU A 247 -11.07 -8.97 2.03
N VAL A 248 -10.29 -9.00 3.10
CA VAL A 248 -10.13 -10.17 3.97
C VAL A 248 -10.76 -9.87 5.33
N VAL A 249 -11.97 -10.35 5.54
CA VAL A 249 -12.71 -10.16 6.80
C VAL A 249 -12.19 -11.14 7.85
N ARG A 250 -11.89 -10.62 9.04
CA ARG A 250 -11.47 -11.37 10.22
C ARG A 250 -12.19 -10.85 11.47
N HIS A 251 -11.61 -11.05 12.64
CA HIS A 251 -12.29 -10.80 13.91
C HIS A 251 -12.39 -9.33 14.31
N THR A 252 -11.56 -8.43 13.78
CA THR A 252 -11.49 -7.04 14.25
C THR A 252 -12.56 -6.08 13.69
N THR A 253 -13.52 -6.59 12.87
CA THR A 253 -14.66 -5.80 12.38
C THR A 253 -15.96 -6.57 12.38
#